data_504dd6682ed34127a8b71b153c04cfe6
#
_entry.id   504dd6682ed34127a8b71b153c04cfe6
#
_cell.length_a   1.000
_cell.length_b   1.000
_cell.length_c   1.000
_cell.angle_alpha   90.00
_cell.angle_beta   90.00
_cell.angle_gamma   90.00
#
_symmetry.space_group_name_H-M   'P 1'
#
loop_
_entity.id
_entity.type
_entity.pdbx_description
1 polymer ?
#
loop_
_entity_poly.entity_id
_entity_poly.type
_entity_poly.pdbx_seq_one_letter_code
_entity_poly.pdbx_strand_id
1 'polypeptide(L)'
;MQIYSDKVFKNPIKVIKAFDSDSFVQAFKEIESLKTKYYLVGYVRYEAKDIFLGKYITSKMPLLYFEVFENFEKFEPKQNSKDVFLFPKPDITFGEYKKGFDAIKDEIARGNTYEVNYTFDFSIDTEYRADEIYKYFLQIQKTPYNAFLSNDYETILSFSPELFFRKNGRHVLTKPMKGTISRGKTEIEDKNNIEFLQNDDKNRAENVMIVDLLRNDLGRISKVGSVNVSKLFEIETHKTLHQMTSEVESELRENISLYQLFEAIFPCGSITGAPKISTMRIIENVELGNRNVYCGAIGLIHGDFCEFSVPIRILQKTKDSKVYKYRAGGAIVWDSDVKDEWNEAFVKTSFLWQNTKAWKLIETLNVKNGEPEFFEEHISRMRNSANDLGFEFNPKILNLKFDKDGIHRIELSKAGETQVVFREYKESKTDKVIISEQIVNSTDVFLRYKTNYRPYYQSSLEKIKQGDIYDEIFFNEKGELTEGSRSNVVLELDGQLYTPSLSCGLLNGIYRQFLLDSGICLEKVLTKADLYNASKIYCVNSVRGAREVFL
;
A
#
# COMPACT_ATOMS: atom_id res chain seq x y z
N MET A 1 -17.23 -19.09 -7.89
CA MET A 1 -16.40 -19.68 -6.81
C MET A 1 -15.98 -18.57 -5.90
N GLN A 2 -16.32 -18.66 -4.61
CA GLN A 2 -15.92 -17.71 -3.57
C GLN A 2 -15.04 -18.42 -2.56
N ILE A 3 -14.10 -17.69 -1.95
CA ILE A 3 -13.26 -18.19 -0.85
C ILE A 3 -13.42 -17.23 0.32
N TYR A 4 -13.61 -17.78 1.51
CA TYR A 4 -13.56 -17.03 2.77
C TYR A 4 -12.81 -17.87 3.80
N SER A 5 -11.69 -17.32 4.29
CA SER A 5 -10.77 -18.00 5.21
C SER A 5 -10.29 -19.36 4.66
N ASP A 6 -10.62 -20.44 5.32
CA ASP A 6 -10.25 -21.81 4.96
C ASP A 6 -11.35 -22.57 4.18
N LYS A 7 -12.36 -21.87 3.66
CA LYS A 7 -13.51 -22.45 2.98
C LYS A 7 -13.61 -21.98 1.54
N VAL A 8 -13.86 -22.91 0.62
CA VAL A 8 -14.21 -22.61 -0.77
C VAL A 8 -15.65 -23.00 -1.09
N PHE A 9 -16.38 -22.09 -1.67
CA PHE A 9 -17.79 -22.22 -2.02
C PHE A 9 -17.93 -22.23 -3.54
N LYS A 10 -18.66 -23.20 -4.06
CA LYS A 10 -18.89 -23.40 -5.49
C LYS A 10 -20.38 -23.55 -5.77
N ASN A 11 -20.78 -23.20 -6.99
CA ASN A 11 -22.14 -23.38 -7.50
C ASN A 11 -23.20 -22.74 -6.58
N PRO A 12 -23.25 -21.38 -6.52
CA PRO A 12 -24.27 -20.70 -5.74
C PRO A 12 -25.67 -21.07 -6.24
N ILE A 13 -26.57 -21.37 -5.30
CA ILE A 13 -27.98 -21.67 -5.64
C ILE A 13 -28.81 -20.40 -5.77
N LYS A 14 -28.34 -19.28 -5.21
CA LYS A 14 -29.01 -17.99 -5.27
C LYS A 14 -28.01 -16.85 -5.05
N VAL A 15 -28.36 -15.68 -5.59
CA VAL A 15 -27.64 -14.42 -5.36
C VAL A 15 -28.60 -13.41 -4.74
N ILE A 16 -28.19 -12.78 -3.65
CA ILE A 16 -28.88 -11.68 -2.97
C ILE A 16 -28.07 -10.42 -3.23
N LYS A 17 -28.66 -9.38 -3.79
CA LYS A 17 -28.00 -8.12 -4.11
C LYS A 17 -28.93 -6.93 -3.93
N ALA A 18 -28.38 -5.81 -3.54
CA ALA A 18 -29.11 -4.57 -3.32
C ALA A 18 -28.37 -3.37 -3.95
N PHE A 19 -29.10 -2.49 -4.60
CA PHE A 19 -28.56 -1.31 -5.27
C PHE A 19 -29.11 0.02 -4.72
N ASP A 20 -30.11 -0.06 -3.87
CA ASP A 20 -30.79 1.07 -3.24
C ASP A 20 -31.21 0.71 -1.81
N SER A 21 -31.71 1.71 -1.09
CA SER A 21 -32.11 1.55 0.32
C SER A 21 -33.22 0.52 0.52
N ASP A 22 -34.20 0.46 -0.37
CA ASP A 22 -35.33 -0.46 -0.24
C ASP A 22 -34.90 -1.91 -0.46
N SER A 23 -34.20 -2.16 -1.56
CA SER A 23 -33.65 -3.48 -1.86
C SER A 23 -32.62 -3.94 -0.82
N PHE A 24 -31.89 -3.01 -0.18
CA PHE A 24 -30.95 -3.30 0.91
C PHE A 24 -31.64 -3.88 2.15
N VAL A 25 -32.73 -3.24 2.59
CA VAL A 25 -33.53 -3.74 3.72
C VAL A 25 -34.16 -5.10 3.40
N GLN A 26 -34.67 -5.29 2.17
CA GLN A 26 -35.22 -6.56 1.75
C GLN A 26 -34.17 -7.67 1.68
N ALA A 27 -32.93 -7.34 1.22
CA ALA A 27 -31.81 -8.28 1.19
C ALA A 27 -31.48 -8.83 2.59
N PHE A 28 -31.48 -8.00 3.64
CA PHE A 28 -31.29 -8.49 5.01
C PHE A 28 -32.41 -9.42 5.49
N LYS A 29 -33.67 -9.14 5.15
CA LYS A 29 -34.79 -10.04 5.45
C LYS A 29 -34.62 -11.40 4.75
N GLU A 30 -34.19 -11.36 3.51
CA GLU A 30 -33.92 -12.57 2.74
C GLU A 30 -32.74 -13.38 3.32
N ILE A 31 -31.64 -12.73 3.70
CA ILE A 31 -30.52 -13.34 4.42
C ILE A 31 -31.01 -14.05 5.68
N GLU A 32 -31.82 -13.36 6.50
CA GLU A 32 -32.39 -13.94 7.73
C GLU A 32 -33.23 -15.20 7.46
N SER A 33 -33.97 -15.24 6.36
CA SER A 33 -34.79 -16.40 5.99
C SER A 33 -33.98 -17.60 5.50
N LEU A 34 -32.81 -17.38 4.91
CA LEU A 34 -32.00 -18.42 4.28
C LEU A 34 -30.86 -18.93 5.17
N LYS A 35 -30.39 -18.12 6.11
CA LYS A 35 -29.20 -18.43 6.93
C LYS A 35 -29.30 -19.71 7.74
N THR A 36 -30.51 -20.13 8.14
CA THR A 36 -30.72 -21.33 8.96
C THR A 36 -30.39 -22.62 8.21
N LYS A 37 -30.46 -22.60 6.88
CA LYS A 37 -30.26 -23.78 6.04
C LYS A 37 -28.97 -23.69 5.19
N TYR A 38 -28.57 -22.49 4.82
CA TYR A 38 -27.54 -22.28 3.82
C TYR A 38 -26.37 -21.46 4.35
N TYR A 39 -25.23 -21.57 3.68
CA TYR A 39 -24.09 -20.68 3.85
C TYR A 39 -24.25 -19.47 2.94
N LEU A 40 -24.05 -18.27 3.48
CA LEU A 40 -24.08 -17.04 2.71
C LEU A 40 -22.70 -16.35 2.82
N VAL A 41 -22.08 -16.09 1.68
CA VAL A 41 -20.76 -15.44 1.60
C VAL A 41 -20.87 -14.21 0.72
N GLY A 42 -20.35 -13.08 1.21
CA GLY A 42 -20.48 -11.85 0.46
C GLY A 42 -19.94 -10.63 1.20
N TYR A 43 -20.42 -9.47 0.81
CA TYR A 43 -19.95 -8.19 1.33
C TYR A 43 -21.06 -7.14 1.46
N VAL A 44 -20.79 -6.16 2.30
CA VAL A 44 -21.51 -4.89 2.41
C VAL A 44 -20.53 -3.76 2.13
N ARG A 45 -20.86 -2.85 1.19
CA ARG A 45 -20.03 -1.69 0.87
C ARG A 45 -20.08 -0.62 1.94
N TYR A 46 -19.00 0.14 2.06
CA TYR A 46 -18.90 1.26 3.01
C TYR A 46 -20.01 2.29 2.85
N GLU A 47 -20.45 2.57 1.64
CA GLU A 47 -21.51 3.54 1.33
C GLU A 47 -22.87 3.14 1.92
N ALA A 48 -23.09 1.87 2.27
CA ALA A 48 -24.29 1.44 2.97
C ALA A 48 -24.47 2.11 4.36
N LYS A 49 -23.41 2.73 4.91
CA LYS A 49 -23.49 3.56 6.12
C LYS A 49 -24.58 4.65 6.03
N ASP A 50 -24.81 5.18 4.83
CA ASP A 50 -25.80 6.23 4.61
C ASP A 50 -27.24 5.72 4.79
N ILE A 51 -27.49 4.44 4.46
CA ILE A 51 -28.79 3.78 4.72
C ILE A 51 -29.01 3.68 6.22
N PHE A 52 -28.01 3.25 6.98
CA PHE A 52 -28.09 3.16 8.45
C PHE A 52 -28.20 4.53 9.13
N LEU A 53 -27.79 5.61 8.45
CA LEU A 53 -28.01 6.99 8.89
C LEU A 53 -29.35 7.57 8.43
N GLY A 54 -30.24 6.76 7.82
CA GLY A 54 -31.56 7.16 7.39
C GLY A 54 -31.59 7.93 6.05
N LYS A 55 -30.50 7.97 5.30
CA LYS A 55 -30.48 8.56 3.95
C LYS A 55 -30.98 7.55 2.92
N TYR A 56 -31.76 8.01 1.94
CA TYR A 56 -32.07 7.21 0.77
C TYR A 56 -30.97 7.33 -0.27
N ILE A 57 -30.36 6.21 -0.65
CA ILE A 57 -29.29 6.15 -1.63
C ILE A 57 -29.58 5.14 -2.73
N THR A 58 -29.00 5.37 -3.91
CA THR A 58 -28.96 4.45 -5.05
C THR A 58 -27.54 4.30 -5.54
N SER A 59 -27.20 3.14 -6.10
CA SER A 59 -25.85 2.87 -6.60
C SER A 59 -25.90 2.06 -7.89
N LYS A 60 -24.94 2.28 -8.78
CA LYS A 60 -24.72 1.44 -9.98
C LYS A 60 -24.05 0.10 -9.63
N MET A 61 -23.39 0.04 -8.50
CA MET A 61 -22.72 -1.16 -7.99
C MET A 61 -23.49 -1.71 -6.79
N PRO A 62 -23.51 -3.02 -6.53
CA PRO A 62 -24.25 -3.57 -5.42
C PRO A 62 -23.76 -2.99 -4.08
N LEU A 63 -24.65 -2.40 -3.28
CA LEU A 63 -24.37 -1.96 -1.90
C LEU A 63 -24.21 -3.14 -0.95
N LEU A 64 -24.88 -4.24 -1.27
CA LEU A 64 -24.81 -5.53 -0.62
C LEU A 64 -24.82 -6.61 -1.69
N TYR A 65 -23.95 -7.62 -1.54
CA TYR A 65 -23.89 -8.78 -2.44
C TYR A 65 -23.55 -10.03 -1.64
N PHE A 66 -24.43 -11.04 -1.68
CA PHE A 66 -24.20 -12.35 -1.07
C PHE A 66 -24.59 -13.45 -2.03
N GLU A 67 -23.77 -14.48 -2.09
CA GLU A 67 -24.09 -15.75 -2.74
C GLU A 67 -24.45 -16.80 -1.69
N VAL A 68 -25.44 -17.63 -2.01
CA VAL A 68 -26.04 -18.66 -1.14
C VAL A 68 -25.56 -20.02 -1.61
N PHE A 69 -25.05 -20.85 -0.67
CA PHE A 69 -24.47 -22.15 -0.95
C PHE A 69 -25.04 -23.24 -0.03
N GLU A 70 -25.15 -24.46 -0.53
CA GLU A 70 -25.55 -25.62 0.29
C GLU A 70 -24.44 -26.13 1.17
N ASN A 71 -23.18 -26.05 0.70
CA ASN A 71 -22.01 -26.59 1.37
C ASN A 71 -20.73 -25.83 0.99
N PHE A 72 -19.63 -26.22 1.61
CA PHE A 72 -18.29 -25.74 1.27
C PHE A 72 -17.30 -26.91 1.25
N GLU A 73 -16.16 -26.70 0.59
CA GLU A 73 -14.99 -27.55 0.65
C GLU A 73 -13.88 -26.85 1.44
N LYS A 74 -12.99 -27.61 2.06
CA LYS A 74 -11.81 -27.04 2.70
C LYS A 74 -10.90 -26.43 1.65
N PHE A 75 -10.50 -25.20 1.84
CA PHE A 75 -9.56 -24.51 0.97
C PHE A 75 -8.13 -24.78 1.42
N GLU A 76 -7.36 -25.44 0.57
CA GLU A 76 -5.92 -25.62 0.75
C GLU A 76 -5.19 -24.93 -0.39
N PRO A 77 -4.55 -23.78 -0.14
CA PRO A 77 -3.84 -23.05 -1.19
C PRO A 77 -2.65 -23.91 -1.66
N LYS A 78 -2.69 -24.32 -2.93
CA LYS A 78 -1.52 -24.94 -3.56
C LYS A 78 -0.39 -23.91 -3.64
N GLN A 79 0.82 -24.37 -3.38
CA GLN A 79 2.00 -23.52 -3.46
C GLN A 79 2.10 -22.90 -4.86
N ASN A 80 2.13 -21.57 -4.94
CA ASN A 80 2.33 -20.87 -6.20
C ASN A 80 3.84 -20.79 -6.48
N SER A 81 4.27 -21.31 -7.61
CA SER A 81 5.68 -21.26 -8.04
C SER A 81 6.03 -19.95 -8.76
N LYS A 82 5.03 -19.13 -9.06
CA LYS A 82 5.17 -17.91 -9.86
C LYS A 82 5.16 -16.69 -8.94
N ASP A 83 6.22 -15.93 -8.97
CA ASP A 83 6.29 -14.66 -8.25
C ASP A 83 5.30 -13.65 -8.84
N VAL A 84 4.61 -12.93 -7.98
CA VAL A 84 3.70 -11.84 -8.36
C VAL A 84 4.27 -10.54 -7.81
N PHE A 85 4.41 -9.58 -8.69
CA PHE A 85 4.86 -8.24 -8.37
C PHE A 85 3.78 -7.23 -8.76
N LEU A 86 3.27 -6.51 -7.77
CA LEU A 86 2.27 -5.47 -7.98
C LEU A 86 2.83 -4.14 -7.50
N PHE A 87 2.86 -3.17 -8.38
CA PHE A 87 3.34 -1.84 -8.03
C PHE A 87 2.18 -0.84 -7.96
N PRO A 88 1.83 -0.36 -6.75
CA PRO A 88 0.77 0.63 -6.57
C PRO A 88 1.28 2.04 -6.90
N LYS A 89 0.54 2.75 -7.75
CA LYS A 89 0.74 4.18 -8.04
C LYS A 89 -0.36 4.97 -7.34
N PRO A 90 -0.04 6.02 -6.55
CA PRO A 90 -1.07 6.84 -5.91
C PRO A 90 -1.91 7.55 -6.98
N ASP A 91 -3.22 7.64 -6.74
CA ASP A 91 -4.14 8.33 -7.65
C ASP A 91 -4.26 9.82 -7.35
N ILE A 92 -3.60 10.28 -6.30
CA ILE A 92 -3.54 11.69 -5.90
C ILE A 92 -2.09 12.15 -5.74
N THR A 93 -1.87 13.44 -5.88
CA THR A 93 -0.59 14.08 -5.59
C THR A 93 -0.44 14.37 -4.09
N PHE A 94 0.81 14.58 -3.64
CA PHE A 94 1.06 15.04 -2.26
C PHE A 94 0.35 16.38 -1.95
N GLY A 95 0.25 17.28 -2.94
CA GLY A 95 -0.45 18.56 -2.76
C GLY A 95 -1.96 18.40 -2.54
N GLU A 96 -2.61 17.45 -3.22
CA GLU A 96 -4.03 17.11 -3.00
C GLU A 96 -4.22 16.43 -1.64
N TYR A 97 -3.33 15.48 -1.28
CA TYR A 97 -3.33 14.86 0.04
C TYR A 97 -3.20 15.90 1.16
N LYS A 98 -2.24 16.85 1.02
CA LYS A 98 -2.02 17.91 2.00
C LYS A 98 -3.25 18.79 2.20
N LYS A 99 -4.00 19.12 1.14
CA LYS A 99 -5.25 19.90 1.28
C LYS A 99 -6.28 19.17 2.15
N GLY A 100 -6.47 17.86 1.94
CA GLY A 100 -7.37 17.05 2.76
C GLY A 100 -6.87 16.93 4.21
N PHE A 101 -5.56 16.74 4.39
CA PHE A 101 -4.93 16.70 5.71
C PHE A 101 -5.12 18.01 6.47
N ASP A 102 -4.85 19.16 5.85
CA ASP A 102 -5.01 20.48 6.47
C ASP A 102 -6.49 20.73 6.87
N ALA A 103 -7.44 20.34 6.01
CA ALA A 103 -8.88 20.44 6.33
C ALA A 103 -9.26 19.55 7.53
N ILE A 104 -8.70 18.35 7.65
CA ILE A 104 -8.91 17.47 8.82
C ILE A 104 -8.32 18.10 10.08
N LYS A 105 -7.12 18.68 10.02
CA LYS A 105 -6.50 19.37 11.15
C LYS A 105 -7.35 20.55 11.62
N ASP A 106 -7.98 21.29 10.70
CA ASP A 106 -8.93 22.36 11.03
C ASP A 106 -10.18 21.82 11.76
N GLU A 107 -10.73 20.67 11.33
CA GLU A 107 -11.87 20.03 11.98
C GLU A 107 -11.53 19.52 13.39
N ILE A 108 -10.31 19.00 13.57
CA ILE A 108 -9.79 18.62 14.89
C ILE A 108 -9.62 19.86 15.78
N ALA A 109 -9.04 20.94 15.26
CA ALA A 109 -8.86 22.20 15.98
C ALA A 109 -10.18 22.83 16.45
N ARG A 110 -11.26 22.65 15.67
CA ARG A 110 -12.64 23.07 16.03
C ARG A 110 -13.31 22.13 17.02
N GLY A 111 -12.72 21.00 17.36
CA GLY A 111 -13.31 20.00 18.24
C GLY A 111 -14.42 19.14 17.62
N ASN A 112 -14.55 19.15 16.29
CA ASN A 112 -15.56 18.36 15.57
C ASN A 112 -15.21 16.86 15.49
N THR A 113 -13.92 16.52 15.63
CA THR A 113 -13.41 15.14 15.66
C THR A 113 -12.10 15.10 16.44
N TYR A 114 -11.74 13.93 16.94
CA TYR A 114 -10.44 13.66 17.60
C TYR A 114 -9.49 12.91 16.69
N GLU A 115 -10.03 12.08 15.80
CA GLU A 115 -9.30 11.24 14.87
C GLU A 115 -10.10 11.08 13.59
N VAL A 116 -9.41 11.14 12.44
CA VAL A 116 -9.97 10.84 11.11
C VAL A 116 -9.07 9.84 10.41
N ASN A 117 -9.58 8.67 10.07
CA ASN A 117 -8.87 7.73 9.21
C ASN A 117 -8.96 8.22 7.75
N TYR A 118 -7.93 8.91 7.27
CA TYR A 118 -7.84 9.53 5.96
C TYR A 118 -7.12 8.62 4.97
N THR A 119 -7.78 8.29 3.85
CA THR A 119 -7.31 7.29 2.89
C THR A 119 -7.46 7.77 1.44
N PHE A 120 -6.64 7.17 0.56
CA PHE A 120 -6.71 7.42 -0.88
C PHE A 120 -6.37 6.16 -1.68
N ASP A 121 -6.73 6.17 -2.97
CA ASP A 121 -6.55 5.02 -3.84
C ASP A 121 -5.15 5.00 -4.47
N PHE A 122 -4.68 3.78 -4.67
CA PHE A 122 -3.55 3.43 -5.52
C PHE A 122 -4.04 2.57 -6.67
N SER A 123 -3.63 2.91 -7.89
CA SER A 123 -3.89 2.13 -9.09
C SER A 123 -2.78 1.11 -9.33
N ILE A 124 -3.17 -0.11 -9.66
CA ILE A 124 -2.25 -1.22 -9.97
C ILE A 124 -2.67 -1.82 -11.30
N ASP A 125 -1.89 -1.54 -12.34
CA ASP A 125 -2.05 -2.18 -13.64
C ASP A 125 -1.25 -3.48 -13.67
N THR A 126 -1.91 -4.58 -14.06
CA THR A 126 -1.27 -5.89 -14.03
C THR A 126 -1.94 -6.88 -14.98
N GLU A 127 -1.12 -7.73 -15.60
CA GLU A 127 -1.57 -8.86 -16.41
C GLU A 127 -1.69 -10.17 -15.61
N TYR A 128 -1.33 -10.17 -14.32
CA TYR A 128 -1.52 -11.34 -13.48
C TYR A 128 -3.01 -11.63 -13.27
N ARG A 129 -3.36 -12.91 -13.30
CA ARG A 129 -4.73 -13.35 -13.02
C ARG A 129 -5.05 -13.19 -11.54
N ALA A 130 -6.31 -12.92 -11.22
CA ALA A 130 -6.78 -12.73 -9.85
C ALA A 130 -6.44 -13.91 -8.92
N ASP A 131 -6.56 -15.15 -9.42
CA ASP A 131 -6.26 -16.35 -8.64
C ASP A 131 -4.74 -16.54 -8.41
N GLU A 132 -3.88 -16.11 -9.34
CA GLU A 132 -2.43 -16.10 -9.18
C GLU A 132 -2.02 -15.08 -8.10
N ILE A 133 -2.57 -13.86 -8.17
CA ILE A 133 -2.36 -12.81 -7.17
C ILE A 133 -2.78 -13.30 -5.78
N TYR A 134 -3.99 -13.82 -5.66
CA TYR A 134 -4.55 -14.27 -4.38
C TYR A 134 -3.71 -15.39 -3.76
N LYS A 135 -3.39 -16.44 -4.51
CA LYS A 135 -2.58 -17.57 -4.04
C LYS A 135 -1.17 -17.14 -3.62
N TYR A 136 -0.56 -16.21 -4.35
CA TYR A 136 0.76 -15.69 -4.01
C TYR A 136 0.75 -14.93 -2.69
N PHE A 137 -0.15 -13.95 -2.56
CA PHE A 137 -0.18 -13.13 -1.35
C PHE A 137 -0.66 -13.88 -0.10
N LEU A 138 -1.47 -14.92 -0.22
CA LEU A 138 -1.81 -15.80 0.90
C LEU A 138 -0.60 -16.48 1.52
N GLN A 139 0.44 -16.78 0.73
CA GLN A 139 1.67 -17.41 1.25
C GLN A 139 2.51 -16.40 2.05
N ILE A 140 2.45 -15.12 1.66
CA ILE A 140 3.22 -14.03 2.26
C ILE A 140 2.45 -13.41 3.44
N GLN A 141 1.17 -13.13 3.23
CA GLN A 141 0.27 -12.51 4.19
C GLN A 141 -0.69 -13.56 4.76
N LYS A 142 -0.27 -14.29 5.78
CA LYS A 142 -1.12 -15.22 6.51
C LYS A 142 -2.05 -14.45 7.44
N THR A 143 -3.10 -13.87 6.89
CA THR A 143 -4.13 -13.17 7.67
C THR A 143 -5.32 -14.08 7.96
N PRO A 144 -5.99 -13.94 9.12
CA PRO A 144 -7.07 -14.83 9.51
C PRO A 144 -8.34 -14.66 8.66
N TYR A 145 -8.58 -13.45 8.13
CA TYR A 145 -9.83 -13.11 7.42
C TYR A 145 -9.55 -12.79 5.94
N ASN A 146 -8.94 -13.75 5.25
CA ASN A 146 -8.73 -13.62 3.81
C ASN A 146 -9.99 -13.99 3.02
N ALA A 147 -10.19 -13.35 1.85
CA ALA A 147 -11.30 -13.67 0.96
C ALA A 147 -10.93 -13.45 -0.52
N PHE A 148 -11.45 -14.32 -1.38
CA PHE A 148 -11.48 -14.17 -2.82
C PHE A 148 -12.93 -14.16 -3.27
N LEU A 149 -13.44 -13.01 -3.70
CA LEU A 149 -14.80 -12.86 -4.19
C LEU A 149 -14.76 -12.37 -5.64
N SER A 150 -15.45 -13.09 -6.52
CA SER A 150 -15.56 -12.71 -7.94
C SER A 150 -16.99 -12.93 -8.42
N ASN A 151 -17.60 -11.88 -8.90
CA ASN A 151 -18.98 -11.87 -9.38
C ASN A 151 -19.11 -11.13 -10.72
N ASP A 152 -20.33 -10.86 -11.19
CA ASP A 152 -20.57 -10.18 -12.46
C ASP A 152 -20.19 -8.70 -12.46
N TYR A 153 -19.95 -8.10 -11.29
CA TYR A 153 -19.66 -6.67 -11.12
C TYR A 153 -18.19 -6.41 -10.86
N GLU A 154 -17.55 -7.25 -10.07
CA GLU A 154 -16.20 -6.98 -9.56
C GLU A 154 -15.46 -8.23 -9.09
N THR A 155 -14.15 -8.06 -8.90
CA THR A 155 -13.27 -9.02 -8.25
C THR A 155 -12.60 -8.36 -7.06
N ILE A 156 -12.65 -9.02 -5.91
CA ILE A 156 -12.13 -8.56 -4.61
C ILE A 156 -11.18 -9.62 -4.06
N LEU A 157 -9.94 -9.22 -3.76
CA LEU A 157 -8.93 -10.03 -3.10
C LEU A 157 -8.65 -9.37 -1.74
N SER A 158 -9.09 -9.98 -0.67
CA SER A 158 -8.94 -9.45 0.70
C SER A 158 -7.90 -10.23 1.48
N PHE A 159 -6.99 -9.51 2.13
CA PHE A 159 -5.96 -10.04 3.04
C PHE A 159 -6.11 -9.38 4.42
N SER A 160 -7.34 -9.27 4.90
CA SER A 160 -7.65 -8.54 6.12
C SER A 160 -7.12 -9.24 7.37
N PRO A 161 -6.43 -8.50 8.25
CA PRO A 161 -6.05 -8.99 9.57
C PRO A 161 -7.13 -8.74 10.63
N GLU A 162 -8.18 -7.93 10.35
CA GLU A 162 -9.05 -7.36 11.36
C GLU A 162 -10.44 -7.98 11.35
N LEU A 163 -10.88 -8.46 12.52
CA LEU A 163 -12.24 -8.88 12.79
C LEU A 163 -13.13 -7.64 12.99
N PHE A 164 -14.17 -7.50 12.17
CA PHE A 164 -15.21 -6.52 12.41
C PHE A 164 -16.10 -6.99 13.57
N PHE A 165 -16.73 -8.14 13.41
CA PHE A 165 -17.42 -8.83 14.50
C PHE A 165 -17.60 -10.32 14.20
N ARG A 166 -17.74 -11.11 15.27
CA ARG A 166 -18.20 -12.50 15.25
C ARG A 166 -19.41 -12.63 16.17
N LYS A 167 -20.46 -13.24 15.65
CA LYS A 167 -21.68 -13.53 16.41
C LYS A 167 -21.91 -15.03 16.47
N ASN A 168 -22.17 -15.56 17.64
CA ASN A 168 -22.59 -16.94 17.85
C ASN A 168 -23.76 -16.97 18.83
N GLY A 169 -24.94 -17.36 18.36
CA GLY A 169 -26.17 -17.16 19.11
C GLY A 169 -26.40 -15.65 19.34
N ARG A 170 -26.52 -15.25 20.62
CA ARG A 170 -26.61 -13.83 21.00
C ARG A 170 -25.27 -13.22 21.40
N HIS A 171 -24.24 -13.99 21.53
CA HIS A 171 -22.91 -13.50 21.89
C HIS A 171 -22.24 -12.82 20.67
N VAL A 172 -21.78 -11.60 20.87
CA VAL A 172 -21.03 -10.81 19.87
C VAL A 172 -19.66 -10.47 20.42
N LEU A 173 -18.63 -10.70 19.60
CA LEU A 173 -17.25 -10.33 19.84
C LEU A 173 -16.79 -9.35 18.75
N THR A 174 -16.17 -8.25 19.13
CA THR A 174 -15.42 -7.36 18.26
C THR A 174 -13.96 -7.32 18.69
N LYS A 175 -13.03 -7.19 17.73
CA LYS A 175 -11.60 -7.23 18.03
C LYS A 175 -10.85 -6.11 17.30
N PRO A 176 -10.95 -4.88 17.79
CA PRO A 176 -10.22 -3.76 17.22
C PRO A 176 -8.71 -3.93 17.41
N MET A 177 -7.95 -3.40 16.43
CA MET A 177 -6.50 -3.44 16.42
C MET A 177 -5.94 -2.04 16.20
N LYS A 178 -4.98 -1.63 17.05
CA LYS A 178 -4.22 -0.39 16.93
C LYS A 178 -2.78 -0.64 17.35
N GLY A 179 -1.85 0.05 16.71
CA GLY A 179 -0.43 -0.13 17.01
C GLY A 179 0.14 -1.41 16.38
N THR A 180 1.18 -1.24 15.62
CA THR A 180 1.91 -2.33 14.94
C THR A 180 3.39 -2.05 15.02
N ILE A 181 4.18 -3.06 15.33
CA ILE A 181 5.65 -2.97 15.30
C ILE A 181 6.23 -4.22 14.64
N SER A 182 7.32 -4.08 13.91
CA SER A 182 8.01 -5.20 13.28
C SER A 182 8.62 -6.15 14.31
N ARG A 183 8.85 -7.40 13.90
CA ARG A 183 9.63 -8.37 14.69
C ARG A 183 11.06 -7.86 14.90
N GLY A 184 11.60 -8.12 16.06
CA GLY A 184 13.03 -7.89 16.34
C GLY A 184 13.93 -8.84 15.58
N LYS A 185 15.14 -8.40 15.23
CA LYS A 185 16.16 -9.24 14.57
C LYS A 185 16.79 -10.24 15.57
N THR A 186 16.71 -9.95 16.86
CA THR A 186 17.15 -10.80 17.97
C THR A 186 16.01 -10.99 18.97
N GLU A 187 16.08 -12.01 19.82
CA GLU A 187 15.08 -12.23 20.88
C GLU A 187 14.98 -11.06 21.86
N ILE A 188 16.09 -10.35 22.12
CA ILE A 188 16.12 -9.19 22.99
C ILE A 188 15.37 -8.03 22.33
N GLU A 189 15.69 -7.73 21.08
CA GLU A 189 15.02 -6.68 20.30
C GLU A 189 13.53 -6.98 20.17
N ASP A 190 13.17 -8.23 19.93
CA ASP A 190 11.77 -8.68 19.81
C ASP A 190 10.97 -8.44 21.09
N LYS A 191 11.56 -8.74 22.26
CA LYS A 191 10.98 -8.44 23.58
C LYS A 191 10.85 -6.94 23.81
N ASN A 192 11.89 -6.17 23.51
CA ASN A 192 11.85 -4.71 23.64
C ASN A 192 10.76 -4.09 22.77
N ASN A 193 10.55 -4.61 21.56
CA ASN A 193 9.47 -4.16 20.67
C ASN A 193 8.09 -4.47 21.25
N ILE A 194 7.90 -5.63 21.87
CA ILE A 194 6.65 -5.97 22.57
C ILE A 194 6.42 -5.01 23.74
N GLU A 195 7.42 -4.81 24.60
CA GLU A 195 7.33 -3.92 25.75
C GLU A 195 7.05 -2.46 25.33
N PHE A 196 7.74 -2.00 24.26
CA PHE A 196 7.48 -0.68 23.69
C PHE A 196 6.02 -0.56 23.26
N LEU A 197 5.54 -1.47 22.43
CA LEU A 197 4.17 -1.42 21.90
C LEU A 197 3.13 -1.50 23.03
N GLN A 198 3.38 -2.30 24.05
CA GLN A 198 2.48 -2.47 25.18
C GLN A 198 2.38 -1.23 26.08
N ASN A 199 3.46 -0.44 26.16
CA ASN A 199 3.56 0.72 27.05
C ASN A 199 3.49 2.07 26.34
N ASP A 200 3.40 2.08 25.01
CA ASP A 200 3.31 3.32 24.23
C ASP A 200 2.00 4.05 24.46
N ASP A 201 2.07 5.22 25.03
CA ASP A 201 0.90 6.01 25.45
C ASP A 201 0.00 6.39 24.26
N LYS A 202 0.57 6.67 23.09
CA LYS A 202 -0.18 7.01 21.87
C LYS A 202 -1.02 5.82 21.42
N ASN A 203 -0.40 4.65 21.21
CA ASN A 203 -1.11 3.44 20.77
C ASN A 203 -2.19 3.00 21.78
N ARG A 204 -1.93 3.14 23.07
CA ARG A 204 -2.91 2.85 24.13
C ARG A 204 -4.08 3.82 24.10
N ALA A 205 -3.84 5.12 23.97
CA ALA A 205 -4.89 6.13 23.91
C ALA A 205 -5.80 5.92 22.69
N GLU A 206 -5.22 5.66 21.51
CA GLU A 206 -5.97 5.33 20.29
C GLU A 206 -6.79 4.03 20.47
N ASN A 207 -6.21 3.00 21.09
CA ASN A 207 -6.90 1.74 21.33
C ASN A 207 -8.09 1.92 22.30
N VAL A 208 -7.91 2.63 23.42
CA VAL A 208 -8.99 2.93 24.39
C VAL A 208 -10.14 3.69 23.71
N MET A 209 -9.83 4.68 22.89
CA MET A 209 -10.85 5.47 22.17
C MET A 209 -11.73 4.57 21.27
N ILE A 210 -11.13 3.63 20.55
CA ILE A 210 -11.88 2.69 19.70
C ILE A 210 -12.63 1.66 20.52
N VAL A 211 -12.06 1.17 21.62
CA VAL A 211 -12.76 0.27 22.56
C VAL A 211 -14.00 0.95 23.12
N ASP A 212 -13.91 2.20 23.57
CA ASP A 212 -15.06 2.94 24.10
C ASP A 212 -16.13 3.21 23.03
N LEU A 213 -15.72 3.50 21.80
CA LEU A 213 -16.64 3.64 20.67
C LEU A 213 -17.43 2.34 20.44
N LEU A 214 -16.74 1.19 20.40
CA LEU A 214 -17.39 -0.12 20.22
C LEU A 214 -18.27 -0.52 21.40
N ARG A 215 -17.86 -0.21 22.64
CA ARG A 215 -18.71 -0.40 23.85
C ARG A 215 -20.01 0.41 23.75
N ASN A 216 -19.91 1.67 23.30
CA ASN A 216 -21.08 2.51 23.08
C ASN A 216 -21.99 1.93 21.97
N ASP A 217 -21.43 1.52 20.85
CA ASP A 217 -22.17 0.97 19.72
C ASP A 217 -22.91 -0.34 20.10
N LEU A 218 -22.21 -1.28 20.74
CA LEU A 218 -22.78 -2.53 21.21
C LEU A 218 -23.79 -2.29 22.35
N GLY A 219 -23.55 -1.29 23.21
CA GLY A 219 -24.45 -0.96 24.32
C GLY A 219 -25.87 -0.63 23.88
N ARG A 220 -26.07 -0.10 22.67
CA ARG A 220 -27.38 0.24 22.11
C ARG A 220 -28.28 -0.98 21.86
N ILE A 221 -27.69 -2.16 21.62
CA ILE A 221 -28.40 -3.38 21.20
C ILE A 221 -28.20 -4.56 22.14
N SER A 222 -27.32 -4.44 23.13
CA SER A 222 -26.99 -5.50 24.07
C SER A 222 -27.85 -5.45 25.34
N LYS A 223 -27.87 -6.52 26.10
CA LYS A 223 -28.44 -6.56 27.45
C LYS A 223 -27.68 -5.59 28.36
N VAL A 224 -28.37 -4.92 29.24
CA VAL A 224 -27.75 -4.03 30.22
C VAL A 224 -26.75 -4.80 31.07
N GLY A 225 -25.54 -4.26 31.19
CA GLY A 225 -24.44 -4.85 31.95
C GLY A 225 -23.71 -6.01 31.28
N SER A 226 -24.05 -6.37 30.01
CA SER A 226 -23.38 -7.47 29.29
C SER A 226 -22.20 -7.04 28.43
N VAL A 227 -22.03 -5.73 28.18
CA VAL A 227 -20.88 -5.24 27.41
C VAL A 227 -19.65 -5.24 28.31
N ASN A 228 -18.66 -6.04 27.93
CA ASN A 228 -17.43 -6.26 28.67
C ASN A 228 -16.21 -6.13 27.78
N VAL A 229 -15.11 -5.61 28.32
CA VAL A 229 -13.79 -5.64 27.68
C VAL A 229 -13.06 -6.85 28.27
N SER A 230 -13.07 -7.97 27.54
CA SER A 230 -12.46 -9.23 28.01
C SER A 230 -10.94 -9.19 27.95
N LYS A 231 -10.39 -8.44 26.99
CA LYS A 231 -8.93 -8.21 26.85
C LYS A 231 -8.68 -6.76 26.45
N LEU A 232 -7.65 -6.16 27.06
CA LEU A 232 -7.23 -4.79 26.77
C LEU A 232 -5.71 -4.77 26.57
N PHE A 233 -5.25 -4.18 25.45
CA PHE A 233 -3.83 -4.04 25.09
C PHE A 233 -3.07 -5.37 24.96
N GLU A 234 -3.74 -6.44 24.51
CA GLU A 234 -3.08 -7.73 24.25
C GLU A 234 -2.15 -7.60 23.04
N ILE A 235 -0.92 -8.09 23.16
CA ILE A 235 0.02 -8.11 22.04
C ILE A 235 -0.04 -9.47 21.36
N GLU A 236 -0.52 -9.49 20.13
CA GLU A 236 -0.50 -10.67 19.27
C GLU A 236 0.78 -10.69 18.45
N THR A 237 1.51 -11.78 18.54
CA THR A 237 2.73 -11.99 17.77
C THR A 237 2.42 -12.77 16.49
N HIS A 238 2.62 -12.11 15.36
CA HIS A 238 2.55 -12.70 14.03
C HIS A 238 3.95 -13.01 13.49
N LYS A 239 4.03 -13.69 12.34
CA LYS A 239 5.32 -14.08 11.75
C LYS A 239 6.24 -12.89 11.47
N THR A 240 5.69 -11.75 11.06
CA THR A 240 6.43 -10.57 10.59
C THR A 240 6.31 -9.34 11.49
N LEU A 241 5.36 -9.34 12.44
CA LEU A 241 5.06 -8.16 13.26
C LEU A 241 4.38 -8.55 14.58
N HIS A 242 4.36 -7.60 15.52
CA HIS A 242 3.51 -7.60 16.71
C HIS A 242 2.37 -6.59 16.52
N GLN A 243 1.19 -6.94 17.00
CA GLN A 243 -0.03 -6.14 16.88
C GLN A 243 -0.72 -5.98 18.24
N MET A 244 -1.06 -4.76 18.62
CA MET A 244 -1.89 -4.53 19.81
C MET A 244 -3.36 -4.70 19.46
N THR A 245 -4.06 -5.55 20.21
CA THR A 245 -5.50 -5.83 20.06
C THR A 245 -6.23 -5.67 21.38
N SER A 246 -7.53 -5.43 21.29
CA SER A 246 -8.45 -5.51 22.44
C SER A 246 -9.68 -6.30 22.03
N GLU A 247 -10.39 -6.87 23.00
CA GLU A 247 -11.62 -7.62 22.76
C GLU A 247 -12.78 -6.99 23.52
N VAL A 248 -13.87 -6.70 22.78
CA VAL A 248 -15.13 -6.21 23.36
C VAL A 248 -16.22 -7.23 23.06
N GLU A 249 -16.82 -7.75 24.10
CA GLU A 249 -17.85 -8.76 24.04
C GLU A 249 -19.19 -8.25 24.60
N SER A 250 -20.28 -8.80 24.07
CA SER A 250 -21.61 -8.51 24.61
C SER A 250 -22.60 -9.61 24.30
N GLU A 251 -23.70 -9.64 25.08
CA GLU A 251 -24.88 -10.45 24.81
C GLU A 251 -26.01 -9.56 24.25
N LEU A 252 -26.42 -9.82 23.00
CA LEU A 252 -27.51 -9.09 22.35
C LEU A 252 -28.83 -9.28 23.12
N ARG A 253 -29.68 -8.26 23.09
CA ARG A 253 -31.07 -8.41 23.48
C ARG A 253 -31.78 -9.44 22.60
N GLU A 254 -32.92 -9.94 23.06
CA GLU A 254 -33.75 -10.85 22.27
C GLU A 254 -34.25 -10.16 20.99
N ASN A 255 -34.36 -10.95 19.92
CA ASN A 255 -34.91 -10.53 18.65
C ASN A 255 -34.12 -9.42 17.89
N ILE A 256 -32.85 -9.21 18.22
CA ILE A 256 -31.98 -8.33 17.44
C ILE A 256 -31.65 -9.03 16.12
N SER A 257 -32.11 -8.45 14.99
CA SER A 257 -31.82 -8.91 13.66
C SER A 257 -30.37 -8.58 13.23
N LEU A 258 -29.88 -9.24 12.19
CA LEU A 258 -28.57 -8.91 11.60
C LEU A 258 -28.53 -7.47 11.06
N TYR A 259 -29.66 -6.99 10.49
CA TYR A 259 -29.80 -5.59 10.06
C TYR A 259 -29.56 -4.63 11.23
N GLN A 260 -30.23 -4.84 12.37
CA GLN A 260 -30.08 -3.99 13.55
C GLN A 260 -28.67 -4.06 14.15
N LEU A 261 -28.02 -5.22 14.08
CA LEU A 261 -26.61 -5.35 14.48
C LEU A 261 -25.71 -4.49 13.58
N PHE A 262 -25.87 -4.59 12.25
CA PHE A 262 -25.14 -3.73 11.32
C PHE A 262 -25.43 -2.25 11.55
N GLU A 263 -26.69 -1.85 11.67
CA GLU A 263 -27.11 -0.46 11.96
C GLU A 263 -26.44 0.10 13.22
N ALA A 264 -26.23 -0.74 14.22
CA ALA A 264 -25.58 -0.31 15.46
C ALA A 264 -24.08 -0.09 15.32
N ILE A 265 -23.37 -0.98 14.62
CA ILE A 265 -21.90 -1.00 14.66
C ILE A 265 -21.23 -0.57 13.37
N PHE A 266 -21.95 -0.57 12.22
CA PHE A 266 -21.38 -0.28 10.89
C PHE A 266 -21.30 1.23 10.61
N PRO A 267 -20.24 1.69 9.92
CA PRO A 267 -19.00 0.97 9.65
C PRO A 267 -18.15 0.83 10.92
N CYS A 268 -17.11 -0.01 10.86
CA CYS A 268 -16.22 -0.21 12.00
C CYS A 268 -15.60 1.12 12.48
N GLY A 269 -15.53 1.31 13.80
CA GLY A 269 -14.95 2.52 14.39
C GLY A 269 -13.47 2.70 14.09
N SER A 270 -12.70 1.60 14.08
CA SER A 270 -11.25 1.60 13.86
C SER A 270 -10.80 2.18 12.51
N ILE A 271 -11.70 2.18 11.52
CA ILE A 271 -11.42 2.66 10.15
C ILE A 271 -12.13 3.97 9.80
N THR A 272 -12.80 4.60 10.76
CA THR A 272 -13.47 5.88 10.60
C THR A 272 -12.83 6.95 11.48
N GLY A 273 -13.07 6.89 12.77
CA GLY A 273 -12.60 7.82 13.80
C GLY A 273 -13.71 8.18 14.80
N ALA A 274 -13.45 9.12 15.67
CA ALA A 274 -14.33 9.49 16.77
C ALA A 274 -14.51 11.02 16.87
N PRO A 275 -15.76 11.51 17.04
CA PRO A 275 -17.06 10.79 17.05
C PRO A 275 -17.45 10.28 15.65
N LYS A 276 -17.97 9.05 15.55
CA LYS A 276 -18.17 8.32 14.28
C LYS A 276 -18.95 9.12 13.22
N ILE A 277 -20.11 9.68 13.57
CA ILE A 277 -21.00 10.37 12.61
C ILE A 277 -20.36 11.65 12.07
N SER A 278 -19.75 12.45 12.95
CA SER A 278 -19.03 13.68 12.55
C SER A 278 -17.87 13.33 11.63
N THR A 279 -17.08 12.34 12.01
CA THR A 279 -15.90 11.90 11.24
C THR A 279 -16.29 11.35 9.88
N MET A 280 -17.36 10.57 9.74
CA MET A 280 -17.83 10.10 8.43
C MET A 280 -18.19 11.24 7.48
N ARG A 281 -18.76 12.35 7.98
CA ARG A 281 -19.05 13.55 7.17
C ARG A 281 -17.77 14.26 6.73
N ILE A 282 -16.77 14.32 7.61
CA ILE A 282 -15.45 14.89 7.26
C ILE A 282 -14.80 14.06 6.16
N ILE A 283 -14.80 12.73 6.30
CA ILE A 283 -14.27 11.79 5.29
C ILE A 283 -14.94 12.02 3.93
N GLU A 284 -16.26 12.17 3.86
CA GLU A 284 -16.99 12.43 2.61
C GLU A 284 -16.55 13.73 1.93
N ASN A 285 -16.12 14.72 2.69
CA ASN A 285 -15.71 16.03 2.17
C ASN A 285 -14.25 16.07 1.71
N VAL A 286 -13.37 15.22 2.28
CA VAL A 286 -11.92 15.28 2.05
C VAL A 286 -11.39 14.16 1.17
N GLU A 287 -12.02 12.99 1.16
CA GLU A 287 -11.59 11.87 0.32
C GLU A 287 -12.12 11.98 -1.10
N LEU A 288 -11.26 11.66 -2.06
CA LEU A 288 -11.67 11.56 -3.47
C LEU A 288 -12.22 10.15 -3.74
N GLY A 289 -13.43 10.11 -4.30
CA GLY A 289 -14.09 8.86 -4.68
C GLY A 289 -14.66 8.06 -3.50
N ASN A 290 -15.28 6.95 -3.83
CA ASN A 290 -15.92 6.05 -2.89
C ASN A 290 -14.92 5.04 -2.31
N ARG A 291 -15.13 4.62 -1.08
CA ARG A 291 -14.35 3.53 -0.46
C ARG A 291 -14.72 2.16 -1.02
N ASN A 292 -15.94 2.01 -1.52
CA ASN A 292 -16.48 0.78 -2.06
C ASN A 292 -16.50 -0.35 -1.02
N VAL A 293 -15.89 -1.51 -1.33
CA VAL A 293 -15.82 -2.62 -0.38
C VAL A 293 -14.76 -2.37 0.70
N TYR A 294 -13.74 -1.56 0.41
CA TYR A 294 -12.76 -1.12 1.41
C TYR A 294 -13.45 -0.45 2.59
N CYS A 295 -13.12 -0.86 3.82
CA CYS A 295 -13.76 -0.38 5.06
C CYS A 295 -15.28 -0.67 5.18
N GLY A 296 -15.82 -1.52 4.32
CA GLY A 296 -17.14 -2.09 4.47
C GLY A 296 -17.13 -3.32 5.39
N ALA A 297 -17.73 -4.44 4.92
CA ALA A 297 -17.68 -5.72 5.61
C ALA A 297 -17.65 -6.87 4.62
N ILE A 298 -16.79 -7.87 4.81
CA ILE A 298 -16.80 -9.14 4.07
C ILE A 298 -17.01 -10.26 5.06
N GLY A 299 -17.93 -11.20 4.77
CA GLY A 299 -18.20 -12.23 5.76
C GLY A 299 -18.95 -13.45 5.29
N LEU A 300 -19.13 -14.34 6.27
CA LEU A 300 -19.83 -15.61 6.18
C LEU A 300 -20.96 -15.65 7.21
N ILE A 301 -22.13 -16.14 6.79
CA ILE A 301 -23.30 -16.33 7.65
C ILE A 301 -23.78 -17.78 7.50
N HIS A 302 -24.06 -18.46 8.61
CA HIS A 302 -24.72 -19.76 8.64
C HIS A 302 -25.38 -20.02 10.00
N GLY A 303 -26.65 -20.29 10.03
CA GLY A 303 -27.40 -20.49 11.28
C GLY A 303 -27.36 -19.25 12.16
N ASP A 304 -26.99 -19.46 13.40
CA ASP A 304 -26.80 -18.38 14.39
C ASP A 304 -25.38 -17.82 14.40
N PHE A 305 -24.50 -18.39 13.60
CA PHE A 305 -23.12 -17.93 13.44
C PHE A 305 -23.00 -16.93 12.27
N CYS A 306 -22.32 -15.83 12.51
CA CYS A 306 -21.76 -15.02 11.43
C CYS A 306 -20.42 -14.40 11.85
N GLU A 307 -19.55 -14.23 10.87
CA GLU A 307 -18.24 -13.62 11.03
C GLU A 307 -18.00 -12.66 9.89
N PHE A 308 -17.63 -11.42 10.24
CA PHE A 308 -17.30 -10.37 9.28
C PHE A 308 -15.96 -9.76 9.60
N SER A 309 -15.15 -9.56 8.56
CA SER A 309 -13.90 -8.81 8.63
C SER A 309 -14.10 -7.35 8.21
N VAL A 310 -13.21 -6.48 8.68
CA VAL A 310 -13.01 -5.15 8.12
C VAL A 310 -12.15 -5.31 6.86
N PRO A 311 -12.66 -5.08 5.65
CA PRO A 311 -11.89 -5.27 4.42
C PRO A 311 -10.87 -4.14 4.23
N ILE A 312 -9.72 -4.30 4.86
CA ILE A 312 -8.49 -3.55 4.64
C ILE A 312 -7.44 -4.49 3.99
N ARG A 313 -6.41 -3.94 3.40
CA ARG A 313 -5.46 -4.69 2.55
C ARG A 313 -6.20 -5.47 1.45
N ILE A 314 -7.06 -4.78 0.75
CA ILE A 314 -7.83 -5.35 -0.35
C ILE A 314 -7.39 -4.80 -1.70
N LEU A 315 -7.41 -5.69 -2.70
CA LEU A 315 -7.33 -5.36 -4.11
C LEU A 315 -8.72 -5.54 -4.71
N GLN A 316 -9.29 -4.49 -5.27
CA GLN A 316 -10.62 -4.56 -5.90
C GLN A 316 -10.58 -3.97 -7.31
N LYS A 317 -11.30 -4.59 -8.24
CA LYS A 317 -11.50 -4.06 -9.59
C LYS A 317 -12.89 -4.37 -10.11
N THR A 318 -13.45 -3.50 -10.92
CA THR A 318 -14.67 -3.80 -11.65
C THR A 318 -14.42 -4.89 -12.71
N LYS A 319 -15.47 -5.56 -13.16
CA LYS A 319 -15.39 -6.68 -14.10
C LYS A 319 -14.64 -6.32 -15.39
N ASP A 320 -14.89 -5.11 -15.89
CA ASP A 320 -14.37 -4.62 -17.17
C ASP A 320 -13.00 -3.93 -17.05
N SER A 321 -12.49 -3.78 -15.84
CA SER A 321 -11.18 -3.13 -15.59
C SER A 321 -10.04 -4.14 -15.54
N LYS A 322 -8.89 -3.76 -16.09
CA LYS A 322 -7.61 -4.43 -15.84
C LYS A 322 -6.89 -3.87 -14.62
N VAL A 323 -7.25 -2.66 -14.19
CA VAL A 323 -6.60 -1.95 -13.09
C VAL A 323 -7.28 -2.30 -11.77
N TYR A 324 -6.49 -2.81 -10.83
CA TYR A 324 -6.93 -2.93 -9.44
C TYR A 324 -6.76 -1.61 -8.72
N LYS A 325 -7.71 -1.34 -7.82
CA LYS A 325 -7.58 -0.31 -6.79
C LYS A 325 -7.17 -0.95 -5.48
N TYR A 326 -6.18 -0.35 -4.85
CA TYR A 326 -5.76 -0.62 -3.48
C TYR A 326 -5.86 0.67 -2.70
N ARG A 327 -6.56 0.68 -1.57
CA ARG A 327 -6.74 1.88 -0.77
C ARG A 327 -5.98 1.77 0.53
N ALA A 328 -5.28 2.85 0.92
CA ALA A 328 -4.54 2.94 2.16
C ALA A 328 -4.49 4.39 2.65
N GLY A 329 -4.16 4.54 3.91
CA GLY A 329 -3.99 5.80 4.62
C GLY A 329 -3.75 5.56 6.09
N GLY A 330 -3.88 6.57 6.91
CA GLY A 330 -3.65 6.54 8.36
C GLY A 330 -4.65 7.33 9.17
N ALA A 331 -4.54 7.24 10.47
CA ALA A 331 -5.34 7.98 11.43
C ALA A 331 -4.71 9.36 11.68
N ILE A 332 -5.34 10.42 11.19
CA ILE A 332 -4.92 11.79 11.44
C ILE A 332 -5.44 12.22 12.81
N VAL A 333 -4.52 12.56 13.69
CA VAL A 333 -4.76 13.09 15.04
C VAL A 333 -4.11 14.47 15.20
N TRP A 334 -4.25 15.09 16.39
CA TRP A 334 -3.70 16.43 16.64
C TRP A 334 -2.20 16.55 16.36
N ASP A 335 -1.40 15.55 16.75
CA ASP A 335 0.06 15.57 16.64
C ASP A 335 0.58 14.99 15.32
N SER A 336 -0.30 14.57 14.39
CA SER A 336 0.10 14.00 13.09
C SER A 336 0.87 15.01 12.24
N ASP A 337 1.98 14.55 11.61
CA ASP A 337 2.71 15.24 10.55
C ASP A 337 2.27 14.79 9.17
N VAL A 338 2.10 15.71 8.25
CA VAL A 338 1.57 15.43 6.91
C VAL A 338 2.46 14.50 6.08
N LYS A 339 3.79 14.59 6.26
CA LYS A 339 4.74 13.74 5.50
C LYS A 339 4.79 12.34 6.08
N ASP A 340 4.74 12.22 7.40
CA ASP A 340 4.77 10.94 8.08
C ASP A 340 3.51 10.12 7.73
N GLU A 341 2.32 10.74 7.78
CA GLU A 341 1.06 10.08 7.42
C GLU A 341 0.99 9.74 5.92
N TRP A 342 1.51 10.61 5.04
CA TRP A 342 1.66 10.31 3.62
C TRP A 342 2.55 9.08 3.41
N ASN A 343 3.72 9.03 4.07
CA ASN A 343 4.66 7.91 3.99
C ASN A 343 4.06 6.62 4.56
N GLU A 344 3.28 6.70 5.64
CA GLU A 344 2.60 5.55 6.23
C GLU A 344 1.67 4.85 5.23
N ALA A 345 0.94 5.63 4.40
CA ALA A 345 0.11 5.05 3.34
C ALA A 345 0.93 4.20 2.36
N PHE A 346 2.14 4.64 1.97
CA PHE A 346 3.04 3.86 1.11
C PHE A 346 3.62 2.63 1.82
N VAL A 347 3.96 2.74 3.10
CA VAL A 347 4.41 1.57 3.91
C VAL A 347 3.33 0.49 3.90
N LYS A 348 2.05 0.86 3.98
CA LYS A 348 0.91 -0.08 3.90
C LYS A 348 0.74 -0.75 2.53
N THR A 349 1.37 -0.24 1.48
CA THR A 349 1.41 -0.91 0.17
C THR A 349 2.57 -1.89 0.02
N SER A 350 3.55 -1.83 0.91
CA SER A 350 4.85 -2.49 0.73
C SER A 350 4.76 -4.01 0.56
N PHE A 351 3.78 -4.67 1.18
CA PHE A 351 3.60 -6.12 1.04
C PHE A 351 3.30 -6.56 -0.40
N LEU A 352 2.80 -5.67 -1.25
CA LEU A 352 2.47 -5.93 -2.65
C LEU A 352 3.72 -6.11 -3.52
N TRP A 353 4.86 -5.55 -3.13
CA TRP A 353 6.07 -5.51 -3.92
C TRP A 353 7.36 -5.94 -3.19
N GLN A 354 7.46 -5.76 -1.86
CA GLN A 354 8.70 -6.04 -1.13
C GLN A 354 9.08 -7.53 -1.08
N ASN A 355 8.12 -8.44 -1.07
CA ASN A 355 8.38 -9.87 -0.89
C ASN A 355 8.57 -10.64 -2.21
N THR A 356 8.51 -9.97 -3.35
CA THR A 356 8.73 -10.61 -4.63
C THR A 356 10.22 -10.84 -4.91
N LYS A 357 10.54 -11.94 -5.62
CA LYS A 357 11.86 -12.19 -6.20
C LYS A 357 12.00 -11.59 -7.61
N ALA A 358 10.94 -10.96 -8.14
CA ALA A 358 10.86 -10.52 -9.52
C ALA A 358 11.77 -9.35 -9.87
N TRP A 359 12.21 -8.55 -8.89
CA TRP A 359 13.13 -7.43 -9.11
C TRP A 359 14.46 -7.64 -8.40
N LYS A 360 15.49 -6.99 -8.91
CA LYS A 360 16.87 -7.13 -8.46
C LYS A 360 17.48 -5.77 -8.17
N LEU A 361 18.41 -5.72 -7.24
CA LEU A 361 19.35 -4.61 -7.16
C LEU A 361 20.34 -4.72 -8.31
N ILE A 362 20.70 -3.58 -8.89
CA ILE A 362 21.63 -3.53 -10.01
C ILE A 362 22.72 -2.50 -9.76
N GLU A 363 23.93 -2.83 -10.21
CA GLU A 363 25.00 -1.85 -10.43
C GLU A 363 25.53 -1.97 -11.86
N THR A 364 26.04 -0.87 -12.39
CA THR A 364 26.58 -0.84 -13.74
C THR A 364 27.93 -0.14 -13.72
N LEU A 365 28.95 -0.89 -14.05
CA LEU A 365 30.34 -0.48 -13.99
C LEU A 365 30.89 -0.28 -15.40
N ASN A 366 31.79 0.66 -15.55
CA ASN A 366 32.65 0.75 -16.71
C ASN A 366 34.02 0.15 -16.33
N VAL A 367 34.46 -0.86 -17.08
CA VAL A 367 35.76 -1.51 -16.88
C VAL A 367 36.70 -1.03 -17.97
N LYS A 368 37.88 -0.53 -17.56
CA LYS A 368 38.97 -0.09 -18.46
C LYS A 368 40.27 -0.71 -18.01
N ASN A 369 41.00 -1.31 -18.94
CA ASN A 369 42.27 -2.03 -18.69
C ASN A 369 42.11 -3.11 -17.59
N GLY A 370 40.94 -3.79 -17.54
CA GLY A 370 40.63 -4.80 -16.53
C GLY A 370 40.19 -4.24 -15.17
N GLU A 371 40.23 -2.93 -14.94
CA GLU A 371 39.88 -2.29 -13.67
C GLU A 371 38.52 -1.59 -13.75
N PRO A 372 37.59 -1.89 -12.81
CA PRO A 372 36.29 -1.23 -12.75
C PRO A 372 36.37 0.15 -12.14
N GLU A 373 35.84 1.17 -12.81
CA GLU A 373 35.76 2.54 -12.28
C GLU A 373 34.74 2.61 -11.14
N PHE A 374 35.08 3.27 -10.01
CA PHE A 374 34.22 3.47 -8.83
C PHE A 374 33.70 2.17 -8.20
N PHE A 375 34.49 1.10 -8.20
CA PHE A 375 34.05 -0.21 -7.75
C PHE A 375 33.56 -0.22 -6.31
N GLU A 376 34.33 0.37 -5.39
CA GLU A 376 34.03 0.38 -3.95
C GLU A 376 32.72 1.14 -3.67
N GLU A 377 32.50 2.28 -4.32
CA GLU A 377 31.31 3.10 -4.18
C GLU A 377 30.06 2.36 -4.70
N HIS A 378 30.18 1.70 -5.86
CA HIS A 378 29.10 0.87 -6.43
C HIS A 378 28.72 -0.27 -5.49
N ILE A 379 29.71 -0.98 -4.94
CA ILE A 379 29.46 -2.10 -4.04
C ILE A 379 28.92 -1.64 -2.70
N SER A 380 29.42 -0.50 -2.18
CA SER A 380 28.89 0.12 -0.96
C SER A 380 27.41 0.49 -1.11
N ARG A 381 27.03 1.14 -2.23
CA ARG A 381 25.63 1.47 -2.51
C ARG A 381 24.75 0.22 -2.62
N MET A 382 25.21 -0.82 -3.33
CA MET A 382 24.46 -2.09 -3.43
C MET A 382 24.29 -2.75 -2.05
N ARG A 383 25.33 -2.75 -1.20
CA ARG A 383 25.26 -3.31 0.16
C ARG A 383 24.27 -2.54 1.03
N ASN A 384 24.32 -1.21 1.01
CA ASN A 384 23.40 -0.36 1.75
C ASN A 384 21.96 -0.60 1.28
N SER A 385 21.73 -0.62 -0.04
CA SER A 385 20.42 -0.93 -0.63
C SER A 385 19.93 -2.33 -0.25
N ALA A 386 20.83 -3.31 -0.18
CA ALA A 386 20.50 -4.67 0.25
C ALA A 386 20.04 -4.70 1.72
N ASN A 387 20.74 -4.01 2.60
CA ASN A 387 20.37 -3.89 4.01
C ASN A 387 19.01 -3.22 4.18
N ASP A 388 18.80 -2.07 3.53
CA ASP A 388 17.58 -1.28 3.64
C ASP A 388 16.34 -2.02 3.12
N LEU A 389 16.50 -2.80 2.04
CA LEU A 389 15.41 -3.47 1.33
C LEU A 389 15.29 -4.98 1.68
N GLY A 390 16.12 -5.46 2.62
CA GLY A 390 16.09 -6.85 3.10
C GLY A 390 16.52 -7.87 2.04
N PHE A 391 17.56 -7.55 1.26
CA PHE A 391 18.25 -8.48 0.36
C PHE A 391 19.39 -9.17 1.10
N GLU A 392 19.66 -10.42 0.77
CA GLU A 392 20.88 -11.10 1.20
C GLU A 392 22.07 -10.57 0.37
N PHE A 393 23.00 -9.87 1.02
CA PHE A 393 24.20 -9.41 0.32
C PHE A 393 25.21 -10.54 0.20
N ASN A 394 25.62 -10.84 -1.04
CA ASN A 394 26.58 -11.89 -1.34
C ASN A 394 28.02 -11.36 -1.27
N PRO A 395 28.85 -11.78 -0.28
CA PRO A 395 30.23 -11.30 -0.16
C PRO A 395 31.13 -11.62 -1.37
N LYS A 396 30.76 -12.61 -2.22
CA LYS A 396 31.51 -12.93 -3.43
C LYS A 396 31.57 -11.79 -4.42
N ILE A 397 30.62 -10.82 -4.34
CA ILE A 397 30.63 -9.62 -5.17
C ILE A 397 31.89 -8.80 -4.96
N LEU A 398 32.48 -8.80 -3.77
CA LEU A 398 33.70 -8.07 -3.44
C LEU A 398 34.95 -8.55 -4.21
N ASN A 399 34.90 -9.78 -4.71
CA ASN A 399 36.04 -10.44 -5.38
C ASN A 399 35.76 -10.69 -6.86
N LEU A 400 34.81 -9.95 -7.45
CA LEU A 400 34.54 -10.06 -8.88
C LEU A 400 35.77 -9.63 -9.69
N LYS A 401 36.10 -10.42 -10.71
CA LYS A 401 37.13 -10.11 -11.69
C LYS A 401 36.47 -9.86 -13.05
N PHE A 402 37.03 -8.95 -13.80
CA PHE A 402 36.51 -8.51 -15.07
C PHE A 402 37.56 -8.76 -16.17
N ASP A 403 37.30 -9.70 -17.06
CA ASP A 403 38.24 -10.13 -18.09
C ASP A 403 38.14 -9.30 -19.39
N LYS A 404 37.18 -8.38 -19.48
CA LYS A 404 36.89 -7.59 -20.70
C LYS A 404 36.60 -6.15 -20.34
N ASP A 405 37.17 -5.23 -21.11
CA ASP A 405 36.82 -3.82 -21.06
C ASP A 405 35.41 -3.57 -21.61
N GLY A 406 34.67 -2.70 -20.97
CA GLY A 406 33.29 -2.34 -21.33
C GLY A 406 32.34 -2.24 -20.14
N ILE A 407 31.06 -2.40 -20.43
CA ILE A 407 30.01 -2.23 -19.41
C ILE A 407 29.68 -3.58 -18.77
N HIS A 408 29.84 -3.64 -17.44
CA HIS A 408 29.46 -4.79 -16.64
C HIS A 408 28.29 -4.42 -15.72
N ARG A 409 27.19 -5.14 -15.84
CA ARG A 409 26.03 -4.97 -14.98
C ARG A 409 25.96 -6.11 -13.97
N ILE A 410 26.09 -5.78 -12.69
CA ILE A 410 25.92 -6.70 -11.57
C ILE A 410 24.43 -6.67 -11.18
N GLU A 411 23.82 -7.84 -11.08
CA GLU A 411 22.45 -8.02 -10.60
C GLU A 411 22.48 -8.88 -9.34
N LEU A 412 21.83 -8.41 -8.27
CA LEU A 412 21.68 -9.13 -7.00
C LEU A 412 20.20 -9.44 -6.78
N SER A 413 19.86 -10.73 -6.67
CA SER A 413 18.51 -11.17 -6.30
C SER A 413 18.28 -11.02 -4.80
N LYS A 414 17.02 -11.06 -4.37
CA LYS A 414 16.66 -10.98 -2.94
C LYS A 414 17.25 -12.11 -2.10
N ALA A 415 17.47 -13.28 -2.69
CA ALA A 415 18.11 -14.44 -2.05
C ALA A 415 19.65 -14.44 -2.15
N GLY A 416 20.28 -13.32 -2.51
CA GLY A 416 21.74 -13.22 -2.60
C GLY A 416 22.36 -13.79 -3.87
N GLU A 417 21.56 -14.29 -4.83
CA GLU A 417 22.09 -14.77 -6.10
C GLU A 417 22.62 -13.60 -6.92
N THR A 418 23.83 -13.74 -7.42
CA THR A 418 24.54 -12.69 -8.17
C THR A 418 24.77 -13.12 -9.60
N GLN A 419 24.47 -12.23 -10.55
CA GLN A 419 24.74 -12.39 -11.96
C GLN A 419 25.49 -11.16 -12.50
N VAL A 420 26.50 -11.38 -13.33
CA VAL A 420 27.19 -10.30 -14.06
C VAL A 420 26.89 -10.44 -15.54
N VAL A 421 26.41 -9.35 -16.14
CA VAL A 421 26.07 -9.29 -17.57
C VAL A 421 27.01 -8.30 -18.25
N PHE A 422 27.79 -8.77 -19.21
CA PHE A 422 28.68 -7.94 -20.03
C PHE A 422 27.93 -7.30 -21.21
N ARG A 423 28.28 -6.07 -21.52
CA ARG A 423 27.87 -5.36 -22.75
C ARG A 423 29.02 -4.52 -23.27
N GLU A 424 29.20 -4.52 -24.59
CA GLU A 424 30.13 -3.59 -25.23
C GLU A 424 29.72 -2.14 -24.96
N TYR A 425 30.71 -1.28 -24.69
CA TYR A 425 30.49 0.15 -24.63
C TYR A 425 30.13 0.68 -26.01
N LYS A 426 29.01 1.37 -26.12
CA LYS A 426 28.59 2.05 -27.35
C LYS A 426 28.35 3.53 -27.03
N GLU A 427 28.97 4.38 -27.83
CA GLU A 427 28.68 5.81 -27.75
C GLU A 427 27.25 6.13 -28.20
N SER A 428 26.70 7.19 -27.62
CA SER A 428 25.42 7.71 -28.09
C SER A 428 25.58 8.43 -29.43
N LYS A 429 24.59 8.24 -30.29
CA LYS A 429 24.56 8.90 -31.62
C LYS A 429 24.05 10.34 -31.55
N THR A 430 23.51 10.76 -30.41
CA THR A 430 22.91 12.08 -30.20
C THR A 430 23.18 12.58 -28.81
N ASP A 431 23.19 13.90 -28.64
CA ASP A 431 23.25 14.61 -27.35
C ASP A 431 21.92 15.30 -27.02
N LYS A 432 20.86 15.02 -27.80
CA LYS A 432 19.54 15.56 -27.58
C LYS A 432 18.88 14.93 -26.35
N VAL A 433 18.37 15.76 -25.45
CA VAL A 433 17.47 15.34 -24.36
C VAL A 433 16.08 15.92 -24.56
N ILE A 434 15.10 15.28 -23.97
CA ILE A 434 13.71 15.77 -23.95
C ILE A 434 13.23 15.87 -22.51
N ILE A 435 12.23 16.72 -22.28
CA ILE A 435 11.55 16.80 -21.00
C ILE A 435 10.39 15.80 -21.02
N SER A 436 10.30 14.98 -19.97
CA SER A 436 9.22 14.02 -19.81
C SER A 436 7.89 14.70 -19.52
N GLU A 437 6.82 14.20 -20.12
CA GLU A 437 5.45 14.53 -19.73
C GLU A 437 5.03 13.77 -18.46
N GLN A 438 5.73 12.67 -18.14
CA GLN A 438 5.46 11.88 -16.96
C GLN A 438 6.08 12.53 -15.73
N ILE A 439 5.25 12.80 -14.72
CA ILE A 439 5.66 13.32 -13.41
C ILE A 439 6.01 12.13 -12.51
N VAL A 440 7.13 12.21 -11.80
CA VAL A 440 7.52 11.22 -10.79
C VAL A 440 7.06 11.65 -9.40
N ASN A 441 6.78 10.70 -8.53
CA ASN A 441 6.48 10.98 -7.13
C ASN A 441 7.78 11.02 -6.33
N SER A 442 8.14 12.16 -5.75
CA SER A 442 9.39 12.35 -5.00
C SER A 442 9.55 11.41 -3.80
N THR A 443 8.45 10.82 -3.31
CA THR A 443 8.46 9.87 -2.19
C THR A 443 8.58 8.41 -2.61
N ASP A 444 8.58 8.13 -3.93
CA ASP A 444 8.71 6.76 -4.43
C ASP A 444 10.08 6.19 -4.05
N VAL A 445 10.06 5.11 -3.28
CA VAL A 445 11.24 4.42 -2.79
C VAL A 445 12.15 3.93 -3.94
N PHE A 446 11.58 3.55 -5.10
CA PHE A 446 12.35 3.07 -6.25
C PHE A 446 13.16 4.15 -6.98
N LEU A 447 12.89 5.43 -6.72
CA LEU A 447 13.75 6.52 -7.20
C LEU A 447 15.07 6.59 -6.43
N ARG A 448 15.07 6.13 -5.17
CA ARG A 448 16.26 6.19 -4.28
C ARG A 448 17.20 5.00 -4.42
N TYR A 449 16.71 3.87 -4.97
CA TYR A 449 17.47 2.63 -5.10
C TYR A 449 17.66 2.23 -6.56
N LYS A 450 18.86 1.76 -6.88
CA LYS A 450 19.16 1.30 -8.25
C LYS A 450 18.68 -0.13 -8.45
N THR A 451 17.53 -0.27 -9.09
CA THR A 451 16.88 -1.56 -9.34
C THR A 451 16.64 -1.79 -10.83
N ASN A 452 16.33 -3.03 -11.22
CA ASN A 452 15.86 -3.32 -12.57
C ASN A 452 14.37 -2.99 -12.79
N TYR A 453 13.64 -2.68 -11.73
CA TYR A 453 12.28 -2.18 -11.79
C TYR A 453 12.29 -0.65 -11.86
N ARG A 454 11.95 -0.10 -13.02
CA ARG A 454 12.03 1.35 -13.30
C ARG A 454 10.83 1.82 -14.14
N PRO A 455 9.60 1.81 -13.57
CA PRO A 455 8.37 2.02 -14.33
C PRO A 455 8.28 3.40 -14.99
N TYR A 456 8.85 4.45 -14.36
CA TYR A 456 8.86 5.81 -14.95
C TYR A 456 9.74 5.93 -16.19
N TYR A 457 10.78 5.10 -16.30
CA TYR A 457 11.86 5.26 -17.29
C TYR A 457 11.81 4.27 -18.45
N GLN A 458 10.83 3.35 -18.46
CA GLN A 458 10.81 2.26 -19.42
C GLN A 458 10.66 2.76 -20.87
N SER A 459 9.73 3.70 -21.11
CA SER A 459 9.54 4.30 -22.44
C SER A 459 10.75 5.10 -22.90
N SER A 460 11.43 5.81 -22.00
CA SER A 460 12.65 6.56 -22.27
C SER A 460 13.77 5.63 -22.72
N LEU A 461 13.93 4.48 -22.06
CA LEU A 461 14.98 3.50 -22.40
C LEU A 461 14.78 2.90 -23.80
N GLU A 462 13.53 2.80 -24.27
CA GLU A 462 13.23 2.37 -25.64
C GLU A 462 13.65 3.44 -26.67
N LYS A 463 13.30 4.71 -26.46
CA LYS A 463 13.74 5.85 -27.31
C LYS A 463 15.28 5.96 -27.37
N ILE A 464 15.95 5.78 -26.21
CA ILE A 464 17.41 5.78 -26.13
C ILE A 464 18.02 4.62 -26.93
N LYS A 465 17.42 3.44 -26.87
CA LYS A 465 17.86 2.25 -27.61
C LYS A 465 17.72 2.43 -29.13
N GLN A 466 16.68 3.14 -29.56
CA GLN A 466 16.46 3.52 -30.97
C GLN A 466 17.46 4.59 -31.45
N GLY A 467 18.03 5.36 -30.52
CA GLY A 467 18.98 6.43 -30.79
C GLY A 467 18.34 7.78 -31.05
N ASP A 468 17.08 7.95 -30.69
CA ASP A 468 16.29 9.18 -30.89
C ASP A 468 16.68 10.28 -29.91
N ILE A 469 17.05 9.90 -28.69
CA ILE A 469 17.44 10.79 -27.60
C ILE A 469 18.66 10.24 -26.85
N TYR A 470 19.42 11.16 -26.22
CA TYR A 470 20.44 10.80 -25.25
C TYR A 470 19.83 10.36 -23.92
N ASP A 471 18.90 11.16 -23.39
CA ASP A 471 18.16 10.87 -22.16
C ASP A 471 16.82 11.62 -22.13
N GLU A 472 15.94 11.29 -21.18
CA GLU A 472 14.69 11.99 -20.90
C GLU A 472 14.73 12.51 -19.46
N ILE A 473 14.50 13.82 -19.27
CA ILE A 473 14.63 14.53 -18.00
C ILE A 473 13.26 14.59 -17.31
N PHE A 474 13.20 14.28 -16.01
CA PHE A 474 11.97 14.18 -15.24
C PHE A 474 11.85 15.27 -14.19
N PHE A 475 10.60 15.61 -13.88
CA PHE A 475 10.20 16.50 -12.80
C PHE A 475 9.28 15.75 -11.83
N ASN A 476 9.30 16.15 -10.55
CA ASN A 476 8.40 15.59 -9.55
C ASN A 476 7.07 16.36 -9.48
N GLU A 477 6.18 15.91 -8.61
CA GLU A 477 4.84 16.46 -8.36
C GLU A 477 4.84 17.92 -7.85
N LYS A 478 6.00 18.44 -7.44
CA LYS A 478 6.19 19.83 -6.99
C LYS A 478 6.76 20.72 -8.10
N GLY A 479 7.00 20.15 -9.29
CA GLY A 479 7.67 20.86 -10.40
C GLY A 479 9.18 21.00 -10.22
N GLU A 480 9.79 20.26 -9.30
CA GLU A 480 11.23 20.23 -9.05
C GLU A 480 11.91 19.26 -10.03
N LEU A 481 13.07 19.64 -10.57
CA LEU A 481 13.91 18.79 -11.40
C LEU A 481 14.42 17.60 -10.60
N THR A 482 14.34 16.39 -11.15
CA THR A 482 14.81 15.18 -10.51
C THR A 482 16.08 14.63 -11.20
N GLU A 483 15.93 13.74 -12.13
CA GLU A 483 17.04 13.11 -12.85
C GLU A 483 16.64 12.75 -14.28
N GLY A 484 17.57 12.24 -15.05
CA GLY A 484 17.31 11.56 -16.32
C GLY A 484 16.94 10.10 -16.13
N SER A 485 16.44 9.45 -17.19
CA SER A 485 16.09 8.01 -17.12
C SER A 485 17.29 7.09 -16.81
N ARG A 486 18.51 7.51 -17.13
CA ARG A 486 19.76 6.76 -16.88
C ARG A 486 20.91 7.58 -16.33
N SER A 487 20.72 8.88 -16.10
CA SER A 487 21.74 9.82 -15.63
C SER A 487 21.17 10.76 -14.57
N ASN A 488 22.04 11.34 -13.72
CA ASN A 488 21.68 12.54 -12.99
C ASN A 488 21.87 13.77 -13.88
N VAL A 489 21.21 14.87 -13.54
CA VAL A 489 21.29 16.14 -14.28
C VAL A 489 22.15 17.12 -13.50
N VAL A 490 23.00 17.85 -14.21
CA VAL A 490 23.77 18.97 -13.68
C VAL A 490 23.54 20.17 -14.59
N LEU A 491 23.25 21.32 -14.00
CA LEU A 491 23.01 22.59 -14.69
C LEU A 491 24.13 23.59 -14.36
N GLU A 492 24.61 24.30 -15.36
CA GLU A 492 25.47 25.46 -15.16
C GLU A 492 24.61 26.73 -15.13
N LEU A 493 24.59 27.39 -13.99
CA LEU A 493 23.86 28.63 -13.75
C LEU A 493 24.85 29.67 -13.21
N ASP A 494 24.98 30.79 -13.89
CA ASP A 494 25.90 31.88 -13.53
C ASP A 494 27.35 31.42 -13.30
N GLY A 495 27.81 30.44 -14.07
CA GLY A 495 29.16 29.89 -13.99
C GLY A 495 29.38 28.87 -12.86
N GLN A 496 28.33 28.53 -12.09
CA GLN A 496 28.37 27.51 -11.02
C GLN A 496 27.55 26.28 -11.44
N LEU A 497 28.08 25.10 -11.15
CA LEU A 497 27.38 23.82 -11.40
C LEU A 497 26.48 23.43 -10.24
N TYR A 498 25.23 23.04 -10.56
CA TYR A 498 24.24 22.58 -9.60
C TYR A 498 23.59 21.27 -10.03
N THR A 499 23.32 20.40 -9.07
CA THR A 499 22.54 19.16 -9.27
C THR A 499 21.32 19.14 -8.35
N PRO A 500 20.20 18.51 -8.76
CA PRO A 500 19.02 18.45 -7.92
C PRO A 500 19.28 17.80 -6.54
N SER A 501 18.59 18.31 -5.51
CA SER A 501 18.62 17.75 -4.17
C SER A 501 17.99 16.35 -4.12
N LEU A 502 18.52 15.46 -3.30
CA LEU A 502 17.94 14.13 -3.07
C LEU A 502 16.50 14.20 -2.55
N SER A 503 16.10 15.30 -1.91
CA SER A 503 14.72 15.56 -1.48
C SER A 503 13.73 15.66 -2.64
N CYS A 504 14.20 15.94 -3.87
CA CYS A 504 13.37 15.99 -5.07
C CYS A 504 12.97 14.60 -5.58
N GLY A 505 13.51 13.50 -5.03
CA GLY A 505 13.20 12.12 -5.41
C GLY A 505 14.01 11.66 -6.63
N LEU A 506 15.26 11.32 -6.40
CA LEU A 506 16.19 10.83 -7.42
C LEU A 506 17.20 9.84 -6.82
N LEU A 507 17.86 9.08 -7.69
CA LEU A 507 18.95 8.20 -7.29
C LEU A 507 20.19 9.03 -6.94
N ASN A 508 20.82 8.74 -5.80
CA ASN A 508 22.15 9.25 -5.54
C ASN A 508 23.17 8.52 -6.43
N GLY A 509 23.42 9.06 -7.63
CA GLY A 509 24.35 8.50 -8.59
C GLY A 509 25.79 8.60 -8.11
N ILE A 510 26.62 7.57 -8.39
CA ILE A 510 28.02 7.53 -7.96
C ILE A 510 28.81 8.73 -8.51
N TYR A 511 28.66 9.03 -9.80
CA TYR A 511 29.33 10.18 -10.41
C TYR A 511 28.80 11.53 -9.91
N ARG A 512 27.47 11.62 -9.61
CA ARG A 512 26.90 12.79 -8.96
C ARG A 512 27.54 13.02 -7.58
N GLN A 513 27.66 11.98 -6.78
CA GLN A 513 28.29 12.06 -5.45
C GLN A 513 29.77 12.48 -5.55
N PHE A 514 30.50 11.90 -6.50
CA PHE A 514 31.89 12.29 -6.78
C PHE A 514 32.03 13.79 -7.10
N LEU A 515 31.13 14.36 -7.92
CA LEU A 515 31.15 15.80 -8.23
C LEU A 515 30.86 16.67 -7.00
N LEU A 516 29.99 16.24 -6.12
CA LEU A 516 29.67 16.92 -4.86
C LEU A 516 30.83 16.86 -3.88
N ASP A 517 31.40 15.68 -3.65
CA ASP A 517 32.52 15.46 -2.74
C ASP A 517 33.80 16.19 -3.19
N SER A 518 33.98 16.35 -4.50
CA SER A 518 35.07 17.11 -5.09
C SER A 518 34.85 18.63 -5.07
N GLY A 519 33.69 19.12 -4.59
CA GLY A 519 33.34 20.55 -4.59
C GLY A 519 33.13 21.15 -5.99
N ILE A 520 33.05 20.33 -7.03
CA ILE A 520 32.83 20.76 -8.43
C ILE A 520 31.38 21.22 -8.63
N CYS A 521 30.45 20.60 -7.94
CA CYS A 521 29.02 20.80 -8.06
C CYS A 521 28.38 21.05 -6.69
N LEU A 522 27.31 21.84 -6.64
CA LEU A 522 26.54 22.09 -5.42
C LEU A 522 25.13 21.48 -5.57
N GLU A 523 24.53 21.10 -4.45
CA GLU A 523 23.17 20.61 -4.41
C GLU A 523 22.17 21.78 -4.27
N LYS A 524 21.11 21.79 -5.09
CA LYS A 524 20.07 22.81 -5.08
C LYS A 524 18.72 22.22 -5.53
N VAL A 525 17.62 22.71 -4.99
CA VAL A 525 16.29 22.46 -5.58
C VAL A 525 16.19 23.26 -6.86
N LEU A 526 16.12 22.57 -8.00
CA LEU A 526 16.08 23.15 -9.34
C LEU A 526 14.69 23.03 -9.94
N THR A 527 14.30 24.00 -10.75
CA THR A 527 12.98 24.09 -11.39
C THR A 527 13.08 23.98 -12.91
N LYS A 528 11.95 23.93 -13.58
CA LYS A 528 11.89 23.98 -15.04
C LYS A 528 12.45 25.30 -15.60
N ALA A 529 12.29 26.40 -14.86
CA ALA A 529 12.89 27.69 -15.22
C ALA A 529 14.43 27.65 -15.15
N ASP A 530 14.99 27.02 -14.11
CA ASP A 530 16.43 26.84 -13.98
C ASP A 530 16.99 26.01 -15.17
N LEU A 531 16.26 24.96 -15.61
CA LEU A 531 16.66 24.15 -16.75
C LEU A 531 16.74 24.97 -18.05
N TYR A 532 15.77 25.83 -18.31
CA TYR A 532 15.77 26.68 -19.49
C TYR A 532 16.77 27.86 -19.43
N ASN A 533 17.11 28.30 -18.23
CA ASN A 533 18.07 29.41 -18.03
C ASN A 533 19.53 28.92 -17.91
N ALA A 534 19.74 27.59 -17.86
CA ALA A 534 21.09 27.04 -17.76
C ALA A 534 21.91 27.34 -19.00
N SER A 535 23.15 27.83 -18.81
CA SER A 535 24.12 28.03 -19.89
C SER A 535 24.56 26.72 -20.50
N LYS A 536 24.61 25.65 -19.67
CA LYS A 536 24.87 24.27 -20.09
C LYS A 536 24.10 23.27 -19.26
N ILE A 537 23.74 22.15 -19.90
CA ILE A 537 23.07 21.02 -19.28
C ILE A 537 23.98 19.81 -19.43
N TYR A 538 24.23 19.10 -18.35
CA TYR A 538 25.00 17.85 -18.37
C TYR A 538 24.15 16.69 -17.85
N CYS A 539 24.25 15.56 -18.56
CA CYS A 539 23.82 14.26 -18.05
C CYS A 539 25.05 13.50 -17.54
N VAL A 540 25.01 13.08 -16.25
CA VAL A 540 26.17 12.49 -15.58
C VAL A 540 25.88 11.09 -15.04
N ASN A 541 26.79 10.15 -15.23
CA ASN A 541 26.77 8.82 -14.61
C ASN A 541 28.17 8.19 -14.60
N SER A 542 28.39 7.17 -13.75
CA SER A 542 29.69 6.51 -13.58
C SER A 542 30.19 5.72 -14.81
N VAL A 543 29.32 5.44 -15.80
CA VAL A 543 29.69 4.70 -17.02
C VAL A 543 30.21 5.65 -18.10
N ARG A 544 29.65 6.86 -18.19
CA ARG A 544 29.88 7.81 -19.30
C ARG A 544 30.52 9.13 -18.86
N GLY A 545 30.71 9.33 -17.55
CA GLY A 545 31.16 10.60 -16.99
C GLY A 545 30.12 11.71 -17.14
N ALA A 546 30.58 12.94 -17.36
CA ALA A 546 29.75 14.10 -17.65
C ALA A 546 29.67 14.31 -19.17
N ARG A 547 28.44 14.38 -19.70
CA ARG A 547 28.18 14.67 -21.11
C ARG A 547 27.30 15.90 -21.24
N GLU A 548 27.78 16.89 -21.96
CA GLU A 548 26.99 18.08 -22.32
C GLU A 548 25.89 17.66 -23.29
N VAL A 549 24.65 18.14 -23.02
CA VAL A 549 23.45 17.78 -23.77
C VAL A 549 22.61 19.02 -24.04
N PHE A 550 21.65 18.92 -24.96
CA PHE A 550 20.75 20.02 -25.31
C PHE A 550 19.30 19.56 -25.45
N LEU A 551 18.35 20.45 -25.19
CA LEU A 551 16.90 20.24 -25.31
C LEU A 551 16.43 20.20 -26.76
#